data_fdbc2abd4e8bf61a93549c4bbc0ec73c
#
_entry.id   fdbc2abd4e8bf61a93549c4bbc0ec73c
#
_cell.length_a   1.000
_cell.length_b   1.000
_cell.length_c   1.000
_cell.angle_alpha   90.00
_cell.angle_beta   90.00
_cell.angle_gamma   90.00
#
_symmetry.space_group_name_H-M   'P 1'
#
loop_
_entity.id
_entity.type
_entity.pdbx_description
1 polymer ?
#
loop_
_entity_poly.entity_id
_entity_poly.type
_entity_poly.pdbx_seq_one_letter_code
_entity_poly.pdbx_strand_id
1 'polypeptide(L)'
;LWQAPAHSEGQGMSEVRAGDAFAVYGLLRAGESGFAQFGLEQAFAPLGPCLLTGRLYDLGAYPGLVEGEGQVVGEIFEVRDPSVMPRVDAFEDYWPQDPARSRYERRKVRLIEPDRDAWVYVWVLGVEGARLIESGDWFKR
;
A
#
# COMPACT_ATOMS: atom_id res chain seq x y z
N LEU A 1 -11.90 -6.37 13.56
CA LEU A 1 -11.45 -7.03 12.46
C LEU A 1 -12.42 -7.02 11.34
N TRP A 2 -11.91 -6.76 10.28
CA TRP A 2 -12.70 -6.74 9.12
C TRP A 2 -13.20 -8.10 8.78
N GLN A 3 -14.47 -8.16 8.44
CA GLN A 3 -15.07 -9.37 8.31
C GLN A 3 -15.82 -9.38 7.10
N ALA A 4 -15.33 -9.98 6.14
CA ALA A 4 -16.04 -10.05 4.93
C ALA A 4 -17.32 -10.70 5.23
N PRO A 5 -18.30 -10.17 4.70
CA PRO A 5 -19.53 -10.87 4.72
C PRO A 5 -19.14 -12.05 4.00
N ALA A 6 -18.60 -12.71 4.65
CA ALA A 6 -18.24 -13.88 4.35
C ALA A 6 -18.64 -14.43 3.15
N HIS A 7 -18.28 -14.54 2.36
CA HIS A 7 -18.74 -15.23 1.32
C HIS A 7 -18.32 -14.61 0.09
N SER A 8 -19.00 -14.74 -0.83
CA SER A 8 -18.61 -14.34 -2.14
C SER A 8 -18.20 -12.93 -2.20
N GLU A 9 -18.82 -12.15 -1.35
CA GLU A 9 -18.43 -10.80 -1.35
C GLU A 9 -17.04 -10.63 -0.87
N GLY A 10 -16.56 -11.47 0.01
CA GLY A 10 -15.20 -11.40 0.47
C GLY A 10 -14.23 -11.52 -0.67
N GLN A 11 -14.52 -12.37 -1.63
CA GLN A 11 -13.63 -12.52 -2.75
C GLN A 11 -13.61 -11.28 -3.61
N GLY A 12 -14.77 -10.75 -3.94
CA GLY A 12 -14.82 -9.55 -4.73
C GLY A 12 -14.14 -8.39 -4.06
N MET A 13 -14.24 -8.32 -2.73
CA MET A 13 -13.67 -7.21 -1.99
C MET A 13 -12.16 -7.29 -1.88
N SER A 14 -11.57 -8.45 -2.10
CA SER A 14 -10.12 -8.58 -2.03
C SER A 14 -9.44 -8.38 -3.38
N GLU A 15 -10.22 -8.14 -4.41
CA GLU A 15 -9.71 -7.99 -5.74
C GLU A 15 -9.60 -6.53 -6.13
N VAL A 16 -8.43 -6.12 -6.61
CA VAL A 16 -8.25 -4.78 -7.14
C VAL A 16 -8.91 -4.69 -8.50
N ARG A 17 -9.64 -3.62 -8.74
CA ARG A 17 -10.37 -3.44 -9.98
C ARG A 17 -9.98 -2.13 -10.64
N ALA A 18 -10.20 -2.07 -11.95
CA ALA A 18 -9.98 -0.83 -12.67
C ALA A 18 -10.87 0.26 -12.07
N GLY A 19 -10.30 1.45 -11.87
CA GLY A 19 -10.99 2.56 -11.24
C GLY A 19 -10.75 2.67 -9.75
N ASP A 20 -10.22 1.62 -9.12
CA ASP A 20 -9.90 1.70 -7.70
C ASP A 20 -8.75 2.66 -7.45
N ALA A 21 -8.70 3.24 -6.26
CA ALA A 21 -7.56 4.04 -5.84
C ALA A 21 -6.53 3.13 -5.17
N PHE A 22 -5.28 3.43 -5.39
CA PHE A 22 -4.18 2.70 -4.80
C PHE A 22 -3.21 3.70 -4.17
N ALA A 23 -2.92 3.53 -2.89
CA ALA A 23 -2.04 4.45 -2.16
C ALA A 23 -0.67 3.82 -1.99
N VAL A 24 0.36 4.61 -2.23
CA VAL A 24 1.74 4.16 -2.07
C VAL A 24 2.48 5.19 -1.22
N TYR A 25 3.42 4.74 -0.41
CA TYR A 25 4.10 5.63 0.52
C TYR A 25 5.63 5.44 0.51
N GLY A 26 6.13 4.60 -0.37
CA GLY A 26 7.56 4.28 -0.41
C GLY A 26 8.08 4.12 -1.83
N LEU A 27 8.63 2.95 -2.12
CA LEU A 27 9.36 2.73 -3.38
C LEU A 27 8.49 2.82 -4.63
N LEU A 28 7.18 2.71 -4.48
CA LEU A 28 6.28 2.84 -5.62
C LEU A 28 5.82 4.27 -5.84
N ARG A 29 6.24 5.22 -4.99
CA ARG A 29 5.88 6.62 -5.21
C ARG A 29 6.53 7.10 -6.51
N ALA A 30 5.85 8.03 -7.19
CA ALA A 30 6.37 8.57 -8.43
C ALA A 30 7.73 9.18 -8.18
N GLY A 31 8.69 8.89 -9.05
CA GLY A 31 10.06 9.35 -8.86
C GLY A 31 10.95 8.37 -8.14
N GLU A 32 10.38 7.34 -7.51
CA GLU A 32 11.17 6.29 -6.90
C GLU A 32 11.37 5.15 -7.89
N SER A 33 12.37 4.31 -7.61
CA SER A 33 12.80 3.30 -8.57
C SER A 33 11.75 2.26 -8.87
N GLY A 34 10.85 1.99 -7.93
CA GLY A 34 9.92 0.86 -8.13
C GLY A 34 8.97 1.05 -9.28
N PHE A 35 8.43 2.26 -9.46
CA PHE A 35 7.47 2.49 -10.53
C PHE A 35 8.09 2.27 -11.91
N ALA A 36 9.21 2.92 -12.19
CA ALA A 36 9.85 2.80 -13.49
C ALA A 36 10.39 1.39 -13.71
N GLN A 37 10.91 0.79 -12.65
CA GLN A 37 11.53 -0.51 -12.74
C GLN A 37 10.55 -1.58 -13.24
N PHE A 38 9.28 -1.45 -12.88
CA PHE A 38 8.29 -2.45 -13.25
C PHE A 38 7.38 -2.00 -14.37
N GLY A 39 7.65 -0.86 -14.98
CA GLY A 39 6.83 -0.38 -16.08
C GLY A 39 5.39 -0.13 -15.68
N LEU A 40 5.17 0.39 -14.48
CA LEU A 40 3.83 0.52 -13.94
C LEU A 40 3.15 1.81 -14.35
N GLU A 41 3.85 2.72 -15.03
CA GLU A 41 3.30 4.04 -15.34
C GLU A 41 2.03 3.97 -16.17
N GLN A 42 1.90 2.94 -16.99
CA GLN A 42 0.71 2.81 -17.82
C GLN A 42 -0.45 2.16 -17.10
N ALA A 43 -0.16 1.38 -16.08
CA ALA A 43 -1.18 0.67 -15.35
C ALA A 43 -1.82 1.53 -14.25
N PHE A 44 -1.16 2.63 -13.87
CA PHE A 44 -1.62 3.49 -12.80
C PHE A 44 -1.56 4.95 -13.25
N ALA A 45 -2.64 5.68 -13.01
CA ALA A 45 -2.70 7.09 -13.36
C ALA A 45 -2.58 7.92 -12.07
N PRO A 46 -1.64 8.86 -11.98
CA PRO A 46 -1.48 9.64 -10.75
C PRO A 46 -2.70 10.51 -10.47
N LEU A 47 -3.11 10.53 -9.22
CA LEU A 47 -4.23 11.35 -8.76
C LEU A 47 -3.78 12.42 -7.77
N GLY A 48 -2.56 12.32 -7.24
CA GLY A 48 -2.03 13.35 -6.36
C GLY A 48 -1.64 12.81 -5.00
N PRO A 49 -1.33 13.71 -4.07
CA PRO A 49 -0.89 13.29 -2.73
C PRO A 49 -2.05 12.78 -1.89
N CYS A 50 -1.71 12.03 -0.85
CA CYS A 50 -2.73 11.55 0.09
C CYS A 50 -2.14 11.48 1.49
N LEU A 51 -3.04 11.34 2.47
CA LEU A 51 -2.66 11.08 3.85
C LEU A 51 -3.34 9.80 4.31
N LEU A 52 -2.55 8.93 4.92
CA LEU A 52 -3.05 7.67 5.49
C LEU A 52 -2.93 7.72 7.00
N THR A 53 -3.80 6.98 7.67
CA THR A 53 -3.69 6.79 9.12
C THR A 53 -2.69 5.67 9.39
N GLY A 54 -1.78 5.89 10.32
CA GLY A 54 -0.84 4.85 10.73
C GLY A 54 0.50 5.41 11.10
N ARG A 55 1.44 4.48 11.30
CA ARG A 55 2.83 4.80 11.64
C ARG A 55 3.73 4.26 10.57
N LEU A 56 4.76 5.03 10.25
CA LEU A 56 5.70 4.66 9.22
C LEU A 56 7.04 4.34 9.85
N TYR A 57 7.57 3.15 9.57
CA TYR A 57 8.84 2.73 10.10
C TYR A 57 9.86 2.55 9.00
N ASP A 58 11.11 2.88 9.33
CA ASP A 58 12.23 2.69 8.42
C ASP A 58 12.77 1.28 8.61
N LEU A 59 12.55 0.44 7.62
CA LEU A 59 12.98 -0.96 7.67
C LEU A 59 14.33 -1.15 6.97
N GLY A 60 14.99 -0.04 6.65
CA GLY A 60 16.29 -0.07 5.99
C GLY A 60 16.16 0.36 4.54
N ALA A 61 15.97 -0.60 3.67
CA ALA A 61 15.87 -0.30 2.24
C ALA A 61 14.49 0.21 1.83
N TYR A 62 13.48 0.07 2.69
CA TYR A 62 12.12 0.43 2.36
C TYR A 62 11.33 0.72 3.65
N PRO A 63 10.18 1.38 3.54
CA PRO A 63 9.37 1.67 4.72
C PRO A 63 8.30 0.62 4.94
N GLY A 64 7.74 0.61 6.15
CA GLY A 64 6.58 -0.21 6.47
C GLY A 64 5.52 0.63 7.15
N LEU A 65 4.31 0.61 6.63
CA LEU A 65 3.15 1.24 7.25
C LEU A 65 2.53 0.24 8.20
N VAL A 66 2.33 0.66 9.44
CA VAL A 66 1.77 -0.19 10.49
C VAL A 66 0.55 0.51 11.04
N GLU A 67 -0.45 -0.27 11.43
CA GLU A 67 -1.64 0.30 12.05
C GLU A 67 -1.29 1.05 13.32
N GLY A 68 -2.02 2.13 13.55
CA GLY A 68 -1.79 2.94 14.74
C GLY A 68 -2.24 4.36 14.48
N GLU A 69 -2.01 5.22 15.47
CA GLU A 69 -2.34 6.63 15.33
C GLU A 69 -1.22 7.34 14.60
N GLY A 70 -1.59 8.39 13.89
CA GLY A 70 -0.63 9.20 13.19
C GLY A 70 -1.00 9.36 11.74
N GLN A 71 -0.19 10.10 11.01
CA GLN A 71 -0.44 10.37 9.61
C GLN A 71 0.78 10.01 8.79
N VAL A 72 0.54 9.40 7.65
CA VAL A 72 1.59 8.98 6.74
C VAL A 72 1.31 9.62 5.38
N VAL A 73 2.35 10.22 4.82
CA VAL A 73 2.25 10.89 3.53
C VAL A 73 2.45 9.88 2.41
N GLY A 74 1.56 9.91 1.45
CA GLY A 74 1.65 9.03 0.31
C GLY A 74 1.15 9.71 -0.94
N GLU A 75 0.97 8.91 -1.96
CA GLU A 75 0.42 9.34 -3.24
C GLU A 75 -0.62 8.33 -3.66
N ILE A 76 -1.69 8.80 -4.30
CA ILE A 76 -2.68 7.87 -4.81
C ILE A 76 -2.69 7.87 -6.33
N PHE A 77 -3.04 6.72 -6.84
CA PHE A 77 -3.12 6.46 -8.25
C PHE A 77 -4.44 5.77 -8.55
N GLU A 78 -4.94 5.98 -9.74
CA GLU A 78 -6.09 5.21 -10.22
C GLU A 78 -5.57 3.97 -10.91
N VAL A 79 -6.10 2.82 -10.53
CA VAL A 79 -5.74 1.56 -11.17
C VAL A 79 -6.41 1.51 -12.53
N ARG A 80 -5.63 1.44 -13.58
CA ARG A 80 -6.16 1.32 -14.93
C ARG A 80 -6.08 -0.10 -15.44
N ASP A 81 -5.01 -0.81 -15.09
CA ASP A 81 -4.82 -2.19 -15.54
C ASP A 81 -4.53 -3.07 -14.35
N PRO A 82 -5.56 -3.68 -13.77
CA PRO A 82 -5.34 -4.51 -12.58
C PRO A 82 -4.57 -5.80 -12.87
N SER A 83 -4.35 -6.13 -14.12
CA SER A 83 -3.59 -7.36 -14.43
C SER A 83 -2.14 -7.29 -13.97
N VAL A 84 -1.64 -6.09 -13.64
CA VAL A 84 -0.28 -5.98 -13.12
C VAL A 84 -0.17 -6.35 -11.65
N MET A 85 -1.30 -6.51 -10.95
CA MET A 85 -1.27 -6.70 -9.51
C MET A 85 -0.43 -7.89 -9.05
N PRO A 86 -0.43 -9.05 -9.72
CA PRO A 86 0.47 -10.12 -9.27
C PRO A 86 1.94 -9.70 -9.24
N ARG A 87 2.38 -8.87 -10.19
CA ARG A 87 3.76 -8.39 -10.18
C ARG A 87 4.01 -7.42 -9.05
N VAL A 88 3.05 -6.54 -8.79
CA VAL A 88 3.18 -5.58 -7.69
C VAL A 88 3.17 -6.32 -6.36
N ASP A 89 2.26 -7.28 -6.21
CA ASP A 89 2.20 -8.09 -5.00
C ASP A 89 3.55 -8.79 -4.77
N ALA A 90 4.12 -9.37 -5.80
CA ALA A 90 5.40 -10.08 -5.66
C ALA A 90 6.52 -9.11 -5.28
N PHE A 91 6.52 -7.90 -5.84
CA PHE A 91 7.51 -6.89 -5.47
C PHE A 91 7.39 -6.53 -3.99
N GLU A 92 6.16 -6.46 -3.48
CA GLU A 92 5.94 -6.14 -2.08
C GLU A 92 6.05 -7.36 -1.17
N ASP A 93 6.35 -8.52 -1.75
CA ASP A 93 6.44 -9.76 -0.98
C ASP A 93 5.12 -10.05 -0.28
N TYR A 94 4.03 -9.89 -1.01
CA TYR A 94 2.70 -10.24 -0.57
C TYR A 94 2.22 -11.43 -1.39
N TRP A 95 1.88 -12.51 -0.70
CA TRP A 95 1.49 -13.78 -1.31
C TRP A 95 0.10 -14.13 -0.82
N PRO A 96 -0.94 -13.77 -1.57
CA PRO A 96 -2.32 -13.96 -1.08
C PRO A 96 -2.67 -15.40 -0.72
N GLN A 97 -2.05 -16.36 -1.41
CA GLN A 97 -2.32 -17.77 -1.13
C GLN A 97 -1.46 -18.31 0.01
N ASP A 98 -0.54 -17.52 0.54
CA ASP A 98 0.37 -17.95 1.57
C ASP A 98 0.67 -16.80 2.50
N PRO A 99 -0.30 -16.39 3.34
CA PRO A 99 -0.10 -15.23 4.19
C PRO A 99 1.07 -15.35 5.14
N ALA A 100 1.38 -16.57 5.60
CA ALA A 100 2.49 -16.75 6.53
C ALA A 100 3.84 -16.41 5.91
N ARG A 101 3.92 -16.40 4.60
CA ARG A 101 5.14 -16.08 3.88
C ARG A 101 5.25 -14.58 3.58
N SER A 102 4.17 -13.85 3.74
CA SER A 102 4.09 -12.47 3.29
C SER A 102 4.72 -11.51 4.30
N ARG A 103 5.36 -10.46 3.80
CA ARG A 103 5.86 -9.37 4.64
C ARG A 103 4.87 -8.22 4.69
N TYR A 104 4.11 -8.02 3.63
CA TYR A 104 3.07 -7.03 3.56
C TYR A 104 1.75 -7.72 3.28
N GLU A 105 0.67 -7.01 3.57
CA GLU A 105 -0.66 -7.46 3.21
C GLU A 105 -1.36 -6.31 2.52
N ARG A 106 -1.99 -6.58 1.39
CA ARG A 106 -2.73 -5.54 0.66
C ARG A 106 -4.11 -5.41 1.28
N ARG A 107 -4.43 -4.23 1.76
CA ARG A 107 -5.69 -3.96 2.43
C ARG A 107 -6.36 -2.74 1.83
N LYS A 108 -7.69 -2.70 1.92
CA LYS A 108 -8.45 -1.53 1.52
C LYS A 108 -8.73 -0.71 2.77
N VAL A 109 -8.31 0.55 2.75
CA VAL A 109 -8.42 1.43 3.91
C VAL A 109 -9.08 2.73 3.52
N ARG A 110 -9.62 3.44 4.50
CA ARG A 110 -10.15 4.78 4.27
C ARG A 110 -9.04 5.78 4.50
N LEU A 111 -8.77 6.61 3.50
CA LEU A 111 -7.74 7.64 3.61
C LEU A 111 -8.24 8.78 4.47
N ILE A 112 -7.29 9.49 5.09
CA ILE A 112 -7.61 10.76 5.77
C ILE A 112 -7.93 11.80 4.70
N GLU A 113 -7.12 11.85 3.66
CA GLU A 113 -7.27 12.84 2.61
C GLU A 113 -6.67 12.29 1.31
N PRO A 114 -7.39 12.29 0.22
CA PRO A 114 -8.82 12.62 0.12
C PRO A 114 -9.68 11.57 0.81
N ASP A 115 -10.89 11.91 1.17
CA ASP A 115 -11.79 11.04 1.92
C ASP A 115 -12.37 9.99 0.98
N ARG A 116 -11.63 8.93 0.77
CA ARG A 116 -12.04 7.82 -0.08
C ARG A 116 -11.28 6.56 0.29
N ASP A 117 -11.77 5.42 -0.15
CA ASP A 117 -11.09 4.16 0.06
C ASP A 117 -9.94 4.00 -0.93
N ALA A 118 -8.90 3.32 -0.49
CA ALA A 118 -7.77 3.01 -1.35
C ALA A 118 -7.11 1.73 -0.87
N TRP A 119 -6.53 1.02 -1.81
CA TRP A 119 -5.70 -0.13 -1.49
C TRP A 119 -4.33 0.35 -1.03
N VAL A 120 -3.74 -0.38 -0.09
CA VAL A 120 -2.39 -0.06 0.40
C VAL A 120 -1.75 -1.33 0.94
N TYR A 121 -0.43 -1.41 0.88
CA TYR A 121 0.31 -2.52 1.47
C TYR A 121 0.69 -2.15 2.90
N VAL A 122 0.30 -2.99 3.84
CA VAL A 122 0.54 -2.79 5.27
C VAL A 122 1.57 -3.82 5.71
N TRP A 123 2.59 -3.37 6.46
CA TRP A 123 3.63 -4.26 6.98
C TRP A 123 3.03 -5.12 8.07
N VAL A 124 3.23 -6.43 8.00
CA VAL A 124 2.59 -7.36 8.93
C VAL A 124 3.57 -8.08 9.84
N LEU A 125 4.86 -7.82 9.69
CA LEU A 125 5.84 -8.37 10.61
C LEU A 125 6.13 -7.36 11.72
N GLY A 126 6.93 -7.74 12.71
CA GLY A 126 7.22 -6.83 13.80
C GLY A 126 8.10 -5.67 13.38
N VAL A 127 8.15 -4.66 14.22
CA VAL A 127 8.98 -3.48 13.95
C VAL A 127 10.02 -3.26 15.05
N GLU A 128 10.33 -4.28 15.83
CA GLU A 128 11.35 -4.16 16.86
C GLU A 128 12.67 -3.79 16.23
N GLY A 129 13.33 -2.78 16.81
CA GLY A 129 14.58 -2.30 16.27
C GLY A 129 14.47 -1.38 15.09
N ALA A 130 13.28 -1.20 14.52
CA ALA A 130 13.08 -0.28 13.42
C ALA A 130 12.83 1.13 13.96
N ARG A 131 13.25 2.12 13.19
CA ARG A 131 13.12 3.51 13.60
C ARG A 131 11.80 4.07 13.10
N LEU A 132 11.06 4.72 14.00
CA LEU A 132 9.83 5.40 13.61
C LEU A 132 10.20 6.64 12.80
N ILE A 133 9.56 6.81 11.66
CA ILE A 133 9.73 8.00 10.84
C ILE A 133 8.72 9.02 11.33
N GLU A 134 9.15 9.94 12.18
CA GLU A 134 8.23 10.84 12.84
C GLU A 134 7.54 11.79 11.90
N SER A 135 8.18 12.14 10.79
CA SER A 135 7.54 12.98 9.80
C SER A 135 6.39 12.30 9.09
N GLY A 136 6.34 10.97 9.12
CA GLY A 136 5.35 10.21 8.35
C GLY A 136 5.60 10.23 6.85
N ASP A 137 6.76 10.70 6.42
CA ASP A 137 7.07 10.87 5.01
C ASP A 137 8.40 10.19 4.71
N TRP A 138 8.36 9.16 3.88
CA TRP A 138 9.57 8.41 3.52
C TRP A 138 10.64 9.33 2.91
N PHE A 139 10.22 10.36 2.18
CA PHE A 139 11.16 11.28 1.57
C PHE A 139 11.80 12.25 2.57
N LYS A 140 11.26 12.32 3.78
CA LYS A 140 11.74 13.22 4.83
C LYS A 140 12.13 12.45 6.08
N ARG A 141 12.63 11.25 5.91
CA ARG A 141 13.02 10.43 7.05
C ARG A 141 14.38 10.77 7.62
#